data_66f8ff909b92562a96e344c421b16379
#
_entry.id   66f8ff909b92562a96e344c421b16379
#
_cell.length_a   1.000
_cell.length_b   1.000
_cell.length_c   1.000
_cell.angle_alpha   90.00
_cell.angle_beta   90.00
_cell.angle_gamma   90.00
#
_symmetry.space_group_name_H-M   'P 1'
#
loop_
_entity.id
_entity.type
_entity.pdbx_description
1 polymer ?
#
loop_
_entity_poly.entity_id
_entity_poly.type
_entity_poly.pdbx_seq_one_letter_code
_entity_poly.pdbx_strand_id
1 'polypeptide(L)'
;MRIGILGRPVVLALAFGAGIATAQSSGNFSYATTGDNFVGCTLNTNGSISGGFQCQQACTLNPDGTSNCTTATGQCMGNAVAGIKTSSGNGNVFVVRPSAVIGLLTDVTVSSNQKGAATGGVSSSALAGVDFTVTVTGPGNPQVIPNTAVTYDSRYIQISTNLFQALASSCTTITGGCFLTFNESTVSGHSFDWIVKNLQAGTYVVTTSWKDTLAGTGISQSLACVGPLNMTVQQNKVFSFNTPGGVTPINTP
;
A
#
# COMPACT_ATOMS: atom_id res chain seq x y z
N MET A 1 69.89 0.14 70.76
CA MET A 1 69.86 -0.56 69.47
C MET A 1 68.44 -0.59 69.03
N ARG A 2 68.04 0.30 68.12
CA ARG A 2 66.67 0.45 67.60
C ARG A 2 66.69 0.08 66.12
N ILE A 3 66.02 -0.97 65.74
CA ILE A 3 65.86 -1.40 64.37
C ILE A 3 64.50 -0.85 63.88
N GLY A 4 64.55 0.10 62.96
CA GLY A 4 63.37 0.63 62.29
C GLY A 4 63.09 -0.18 61.06
N ILE A 5 61.89 -0.73 60.98
CA ILE A 5 61.39 -1.44 59.81
C ILE A 5 60.53 -0.43 58.99
N LEU A 6 61.07 0.00 57.87
CA LEU A 6 60.34 0.82 56.88
C LEU A 6 59.46 -0.09 56.02
N GLY A 7 58.18 -0.10 56.31
CA GLY A 7 57.19 -0.70 55.45
C GLY A 7 56.92 0.18 54.20
N ARG A 8 57.20 -0.36 53.01
CA ARG A 8 56.81 0.27 51.72
C ARG A 8 55.36 -0.09 51.44
N PRO A 9 54.46 0.89 51.13
CA PRO A 9 53.15 0.60 50.64
C PRO A 9 53.24 0.14 49.19
N VAL A 10 52.75 -1.07 48.92
CA VAL A 10 52.50 -1.56 47.55
C VAL A 10 51.19 -0.92 47.07
N VAL A 11 51.32 0.04 46.18
CA VAL A 11 50.16 0.62 45.50
C VAL A 11 49.74 -0.36 44.36
N LEU A 12 48.66 -1.09 44.58
CA LEU A 12 48.03 -1.95 43.58
C LEU A 12 47.25 -1.04 42.63
N ALA A 13 47.82 -0.70 41.48
CA ALA A 13 47.13 0.01 40.42
C ALA A 13 46.13 -0.92 39.70
N LEU A 14 44.85 -0.83 40.08
CA LEU A 14 43.75 -1.44 39.35
C LEU A 14 43.56 -0.67 38.03
N ALA A 15 44.13 -1.20 36.93
CA ALA A 15 43.83 -0.74 35.58
C ALA A 15 42.39 -1.15 35.25
N PHE A 16 41.44 -0.26 35.46
CA PHE A 16 40.13 -0.36 34.85
C PHE A 16 40.29 -0.19 33.32
N GLY A 17 40.37 -1.28 32.62
CA GLY A 17 40.18 -1.33 31.19
C GLY A 17 38.78 -0.83 30.87
N ALA A 18 38.63 0.45 30.59
CA ALA A 18 37.41 0.98 29.99
C ALA A 18 37.29 0.32 28.61
N GLY A 19 36.56 -0.81 28.56
CA GLY A 19 36.08 -1.39 27.35
C GLY A 19 35.25 -0.29 26.65
N ILE A 20 35.79 0.27 25.58
CA ILE A 20 35.03 1.12 24.69
C ILE A 20 33.94 0.22 24.11
N ALA A 21 32.76 0.25 24.71
CA ALA A 21 31.56 -0.28 24.08
C ALA A 21 31.39 0.58 22.81
N THR A 22 31.88 0.08 21.69
CA THR A 22 31.51 0.62 20.39
C THR A 22 30.00 0.43 20.32
N ALA A 23 29.25 1.53 20.51
CA ALA A 23 27.83 1.56 20.25
C ALA A 23 27.68 1.02 18.81
N GLN A 24 27.05 -0.12 18.66
CA GLN A 24 26.66 -0.60 17.35
C GLN A 24 25.83 0.53 16.74
N SER A 25 26.31 1.11 15.63
CA SER A 25 25.55 2.14 14.94
C SER A 25 24.17 1.58 14.68
N SER A 26 23.14 2.23 15.23
CA SER A 26 21.76 2.01 14.83
C SER A 26 21.75 2.02 13.32
N GLY A 27 21.17 0.99 12.68
CA GLY A 27 21.20 0.82 11.22
C GLY A 27 20.78 2.12 10.53
N ASN A 28 21.30 2.35 9.33
CA ASN A 28 20.96 3.53 8.56
C ASN A 28 19.45 3.58 8.33
N PHE A 29 18.90 4.78 8.38
CA PHE A 29 17.51 5.10 8.16
C PHE A 29 17.38 6.15 7.06
N SER A 30 16.37 6.00 6.22
CA SER A 30 15.99 6.98 5.21
C SER A 30 14.48 7.03 5.07
N TYR A 31 13.97 8.11 4.51
CA TYR A 31 12.54 8.27 4.26
C TYR A 31 12.28 9.10 3.01
N ALA A 32 11.07 8.96 2.47
CA ALA A 32 10.48 9.83 1.48
C ALA A 32 9.02 10.07 1.83
N THR A 33 8.51 11.26 1.51
CA THR A 33 7.12 11.65 1.78
C THR A 33 6.57 12.51 0.66
N THR A 34 5.25 12.59 0.55
CA THR A 34 4.56 13.48 -0.40
C THR A 34 4.69 14.97 -0.07
N GLY A 35 5.29 15.32 1.08
CA GLY A 35 5.51 16.70 1.53
C GLY A 35 4.47 17.19 2.54
N ASP A 36 4.85 18.21 3.31
CA ASP A 36 4.10 18.70 4.48
C ASP A 36 2.79 19.41 4.12
N ASN A 37 2.68 19.95 2.89
CA ASN A 37 1.51 20.67 2.41
C ASN A 37 0.57 19.79 1.57
N PHE A 38 0.78 18.48 1.56
CA PHE A 38 -0.03 17.58 0.76
C PHE A 38 -1.39 17.34 1.43
N VAL A 39 -2.47 17.61 0.69
CA VAL A 39 -3.83 17.32 1.15
C VAL A 39 -4.11 15.83 0.96
N GLY A 40 -4.30 15.10 2.05
CA GLY A 40 -4.62 13.68 2.02
C GLY A 40 -6.02 13.37 1.51
N CYS A 41 -6.29 12.08 1.24
CA CYS A 41 -7.62 11.61 0.93
C CYS A 41 -8.58 11.86 2.11
N THR A 42 -9.72 12.45 1.84
CA THR A 42 -10.75 12.77 2.84
C THR A 42 -12.10 12.27 2.37
N LEU A 43 -12.81 11.53 3.25
CA LEU A 43 -14.18 11.13 3.03
C LEU A 43 -15.12 12.25 3.48
N ASN A 44 -15.94 12.75 2.57
CA ASN A 44 -16.92 13.79 2.84
C ASN A 44 -18.24 13.18 3.36
N THR A 45 -19.06 13.99 3.98
CA THR A 45 -20.38 13.56 4.55
C THR A 45 -21.39 13.10 3.49
N ASN A 46 -21.17 13.47 2.23
CA ASN A 46 -21.99 13.01 1.09
C ASN A 46 -21.47 11.72 0.45
N GLY A 47 -20.44 11.05 1.05
CA GLY A 47 -19.83 9.85 0.53
C GLY A 47 -18.80 10.06 -0.58
N SER A 48 -18.53 11.32 -0.99
CA SER A 48 -17.47 11.60 -1.96
C SER A 48 -16.10 11.61 -1.30
N ILE A 49 -15.05 11.38 -2.11
CA ILE A 49 -13.65 11.45 -1.69
C ILE A 49 -13.02 12.68 -2.35
N SER A 50 -12.25 13.43 -1.58
CA SER A 50 -11.49 14.60 -2.03
C SER A 50 -10.04 14.55 -1.57
N GLY A 51 -9.18 15.39 -2.16
CA GLY A 51 -7.75 15.48 -1.84
C GLY A 51 -6.93 14.37 -2.50
N GLY A 52 -5.69 14.20 -2.07
CA GLY A 52 -4.78 13.16 -2.55
C GLY A 52 -4.49 13.17 -4.05
N PHE A 53 -3.82 12.11 -4.50
CA PHE A 53 -3.71 11.77 -5.92
C PHE A 53 -4.95 10.95 -6.29
N GLN A 54 -5.80 11.49 -7.15
CA GLN A 54 -7.05 10.86 -7.52
C GLN A 54 -7.00 10.31 -8.93
N CYS A 55 -7.58 9.12 -9.09
CA CYS A 55 -7.83 8.47 -10.36
C CYS A 55 -9.28 8.04 -10.43
N GLN A 56 -9.97 8.41 -11.51
CA GLN A 56 -11.40 8.18 -11.68
C GLN A 56 -11.71 7.58 -13.05
N GLN A 57 -12.57 6.59 -13.06
CA GLN A 57 -13.18 6.02 -14.26
C GLN A 57 -14.70 6.08 -14.15
N ALA A 58 -15.37 6.45 -15.24
CA ALA A 58 -16.82 6.41 -15.33
C ALA A 58 -17.25 5.59 -16.55
N CYS A 59 -18.25 4.74 -16.37
CA CYS A 59 -18.83 3.94 -17.42
C CYS A 59 -20.30 4.36 -17.66
N THR A 60 -20.69 4.43 -18.91
CA THR A 60 -22.06 4.66 -19.38
C THR A 60 -22.52 3.48 -20.20
N LEU A 61 -23.82 3.29 -20.29
CA LEU A 61 -24.40 2.25 -21.12
C LEU A 61 -24.75 2.82 -22.49
N ASN A 62 -24.29 2.15 -23.55
CA ASN A 62 -24.69 2.45 -24.92
C ASN A 62 -26.10 1.92 -25.23
N PRO A 63 -26.78 2.46 -26.27
CA PRO A 63 -28.10 1.97 -26.69
C PRO A 63 -28.14 0.50 -27.12
N ASP A 64 -27.00 -0.10 -27.49
CA ASP A 64 -26.85 -1.51 -27.84
C ASP A 64 -26.67 -2.44 -26.64
N GLY A 65 -26.55 -1.87 -25.41
CA GLY A 65 -26.33 -2.62 -24.19
C GLY A 65 -24.84 -2.84 -23.84
N THR A 66 -23.90 -2.34 -24.64
CA THR A 66 -22.47 -2.37 -24.32
C THR A 66 -22.10 -1.22 -23.38
N SER A 67 -21.06 -1.41 -22.57
CA SER A 67 -20.54 -0.37 -21.69
C SER A 67 -19.49 0.45 -22.41
N ASN A 68 -19.59 1.77 -22.33
CA ASN A 68 -18.56 2.70 -22.75
C ASN A 68 -17.92 3.32 -21.50
N CYS A 69 -16.68 2.93 -21.20
CA CYS A 69 -15.93 3.47 -20.07
C CYS A 69 -14.95 4.52 -20.53
N THR A 70 -15.08 5.73 -20.01
CA THR A 70 -14.06 6.75 -20.20
C THR A 70 -12.87 6.39 -19.34
N THR A 71 -11.69 6.38 -19.96
CA THR A 71 -10.43 6.12 -19.27
C THR A 71 -10.25 7.13 -18.14
N ALA A 72 -9.69 6.62 -17.06
CA ALA A 72 -9.42 7.36 -15.85
C ALA A 72 -8.81 8.74 -16.09
N THR A 73 -9.44 9.74 -15.52
CA THR A 73 -8.90 11.10 -15.43
C THR A 73 -8.15 11.24 -14.12
N GLY A 74 -7.01 11.96 -14.13
CA GLY A 74 -6.22 12.22 -12.92
C GLY A 74 -4.91 11.45 -12.86
N GLN A 75 -4.33 11.38 -11.68
CA GLN A 75 -3.03 10.75 -11.44
C GLN A 75 -3.22 9.32 -10.93
N CYS A 76 -3.19 8.37 -11.87
CA CYS A 76 -3.47 6.94 -11.60
C CYS A 76 -2.22 6.12 -11.24
N MET A 77 -1.07 6.74 -11.15
CA MET A 77 0.17 6.14 -10.71
C MET A 77 1.12 7.20 -10.18
N GLY A 78 2.03 6.77 -9.32
CA GLY A 78 3.07 7.65 -8.80
C GLY A 78 4.18 6.86 -8.12
N ASN A 79 5.19 7.56 -7.64
CA ASN A 79 6.30 6.98 -6.93
C ASN A 79 6.82 7.88 -5.82
N ALA A 80 7.52 7.26 -4.86
CA ALA A 80 8.36 7.91 -3.87
C ALA A 80 9.74 7.28 -3.90
N VAL A 81 10.80 8.10 -3.80
CA VAL A 81 12.17 7.65 -3.95
C VAL A 81 12.99 8.08 -2.74
N ALA A 82 13.69 7.14 -2.12
CA ALA A 82 14.63 7.39 -1.02
C ALA A 82 16.00 6.82 -1.33
N GLY A 83 17.05 7.53 -0.92
CA GLY A 83 18.43 7.05 -0.97
C GLY A 83 18.85 6.51 0.39
N ILE A 84 19.51 5.34 0.45
CA ILE A 84 20.08 4.81 1.68
C ILE A 84 21.47 4.26 1.41
N LYS A 85 22.37 4.43 2.39
CA LYS A 85 23.72 3.89 2.31
C LYS A 85 23.89 2.78 3.34
N THR A 86 24.45 1.64 2.93
CA THR A 86 24.83 0.57 3.85
C THR A 86 26.33 0.46 4.03
N SER A 87 26.75 0.17 5.25
CA SER A 87 28.13 -0.22 5.55
C SER A 87 28.36 -1.69 5.18
N SER A 88 29.63 -2.07 5.00
CA SER A 88 30.01 -3.46 4.71
C SER A 88 29.60 -4.41 5.83
N GLY A 89 29.11 -5.58 5.48
CA GLY A 89 28.82 -6.66 6.42
C GLY A 89 27.77 -7.64 5.86
N ASN A 90 28.04 -8.93 5.98
CA ASN A 90 27.08 -9.97 5.66
C ASN A 90 25.87 -9.89 6.60
N GLY A 91 24.70 -10.20 6.09
CA GLY A 91 23.46 -10.26 6.87
C GLY A 91 22.71 -8.91 7.01
N ASN A 92 23.11 -7.87 6.26
CA ASN A 92 22.31 -6.64 6.20
C ASN A 92 21.08 -6.87 5.31
N VAL A 93 19.94 -6.38 5.79
CA VAL A 93 18.69 -6.30 5.03
C VAL A 93 18.11 -4.89 5.17
N PHE A 94 17.34 -4.45 4.18
CA PHE A 94 16.45 -3.32 4.37
C PHE A 94 15.04 -3.82 4.68
N VAL A 95 14.38 -3.13 5.60
CA VAL A 95 12.93 -3.13 5.74
C VAL A 95 12.43 -1.85 5.08
N VAL A 96 11.63 -2.00 4.05
CA VAL A 96 11.02 -0.89 3.31
C VAL A 96 9.54 -0.90 3.62
N ARG A 97 9.05 0.17 4.22
CA ARG A 97 7.64 0.30 4.62
C ARG A 97 7.02 1.53 3.98
N PRO A 98 6.37 1.40 2.84
CA PRO A 98 5.44 2.40 2.37
C PRO A 98 4.19 2.40 3.24
N SER A 99 3.71 3.59 3.58
CA SER A 99 2.47 3.81 4.32
C SER A 99 1.69 4.87 3.60
N ALA A 100 0.43 4.62 3.33
CA ALA A 100 -0.42 5.55 2.61
C ALA A 100 -1.85 5.53 3.16
N VAL A 101 -2.53 6.65 3.02
CA VAL A 101 -3.99 6.70 3.17
C VAL A 101 -4.59 6.40 1.81
N ILE A 102 -5.46 5.41 1.76
CA ILE A 102 -6.17 4.98 0.55
C ILE A 102 -7.63 5.36 0.69
N GLY A 103 -8.17 6.03 -0.33
CA GLY A 103 -9.59 6.29 -0.47
C GLY A 103 -10.14 5.55 -1.68
N LEU A 104 -11.20 4.79 -1.51
CA LEU A 104 -11.89 4.09 -2.59
C LEU A 104 -13.36 4.48 -2.62
N LEU A 105 -13.87 4.75 -3.84
CA LEU A 105 -15.29 4.94 -4.11
C LEU A 105 -15.70 4.04 -5.27
N THR A 106 -16.79 3.33 -5.09
CA THR A 106 -17.46 2.56 -6.13
C THR A 106 -18.94 2.94 -6.12
N ASP A 107 -19.44 3.33 -7.29
CA ASP A 107 -20.84 3.66 -7.55
C ASP A 107 -21.36 2.83 -8.71
N VAL A 108 -22.50 2.20 -8.51
CA VAL A 108 -23.12 1.33 -9.49
C VAL A 108 -24.61 1.63 -9.57
N THR A 109 -25.10 1.90 -10.77
CA THR A 109 -26.51 2.19 -11.03
C THR A 109 -27.10 1.18 -12.01
N VAL A 110 -28.28 0.68 -11.70
CA VAL A 110 -29.12 -0.10 -12.59
C VAL A 110 -30.45 0.61 -12.78
N SER A 111 -30.91 0.74 -14.03
CA SER A 111 -32.15 1.43 -14.39
C SER A 111 -33.13 0.49 -15.10
N SER A 112 -34.42 0.66 -14.86
CA SER A 112 -35.49 -0.08 -15.59
C SER A 112 -35.49 0.19 -17.09
N ASN A 113 -34.95 1.32 -17.52
CA ASN A 113 -34.83 1.71 -18.91
C ASN A 113 -33.61 1.14 -19.60
N GLN A 114 -32.74 0.37 -18.88
CA GLN A 114 -31.58 -0.28 -19.46
C GLN A 114 -32.04 -1.37 -20.44
N LYS A 115 -31.55 -1.33 -21.67
CA LYS A 115 -31.87 -2.34 -22.70
C LYS A 115 -31.42 -3.73 -22.19
N GLY A 116 -32.32 -4.69 -22.16
CA GLY A 116 -32.06 -6.01 -21.58
C GLY A 116 -32.38 -6.17 -20.09
N ALA A 117 -32.77 -5.10 -19.38
CA ALA A 117 -33.15 -5.20 -17.97
C ALA A 117 -34.32 -6.17 -17.74
N ALA A 118 -35.30 -6.19 -18.69
CA ALA A 118 -36.44 -7.09 -18.64
C ALA A 118 -36.08 -8.58 -18.92
N THR A 119 -34.95 -8.84 -19.58
CA THR A 119 -34.50 -10.19 -19.95
C THR A 119 -33.41 -10.76 -19.02
N GLY A 120 -33.05 -10.05 -17.97
CA GLY A 120 -32.10 -10.53 -16.99
C GLY A 120 -30.62 -10.49 -17.41
N GLY A 121 -30.27 -9.80 -18.51
CA GLY A 121 -28.93 -9.83 -19.11
C GLY A 121 -28.01 -8.65 -18.75
N VAL A 122 -28.46 -7.67 -17.97
CA VAL A 122 -27.65 -6.48 -17.67
C VAL A 122 -27.18 -6.51 -16.23
N SER A 123 -25.88 -6.40 -16.04
CA SER A 123 -25.29 -6.16 -14.73
C SER A 123 -24.47 -4.88 -14.80
N SER A 124 -24.43 -4.12 -13.70
CA SER A 124 -23.49 -3.03 -13.51
C SER A 124 -22.49 -3.41 -12.42
N SER A 125 -21.24 -3.12 -12.65
CA SER A 125 -20.18 -3.39 -11.67
C SER A 125 -19.17 -2.23 -11.62
N ALA A 126 -18.53 -2.07 -10.48
CA ALA A 126 -17.43 -1.13 -10.26
C ALA A 126 -16.33 -1.80 -9.44
N LEU A 127 -15.09 -1.58 -9.83
CA LEU A 127 -13.89 -1.96 -9.11
C LEU A 127 -13.02 -0.74 -8.90
N ALA A 128 -12.57 -0.53 -7.65
CA ALA A 128 -11.53 0.42 -7.31
C ALA A 128 -10.50 -0.28 -6.42
N GLY A 129 -9.22 -0.08 -6.70
CA GLY A 129 -8.13 -0.65 -5.90
C GLY A 129 -6.83 0.11 -6.10
N VAL A 130 -5.87 -0.13 -5.19
CA VAL A 130 -4.52 0.46 -5.24
C VAL A 130 -3.49 -0.62 -4.93
N ASP A 131 -2.55 -0.79 -5.83
CA ASP A 131 -1.44 -1.71 -5.73
C ASP A 131 -0.13 -0.96 -5.51
N PHE A 132 0.70 -1.46 -4.60
CA PHE A 132 2.04 -0.96 -4.33
C PHE A 132 3.11 -1.94 -4.75
N THR A 133 4.24 -1.43 -5.25
CA THR A 133 5.46 -2.18 -5.56
C THR A 133 6.67 -1.48 -4.99
N VAL A 134 7.69 -2.25 -4.63
CA VAL A 134 9.00 -1.72 -4.22
C VAL A 134 10.06 -2.24 -5.16
N THR A 135 10.92 -1.35 -5.63
CA THR A 135 12.13 -1.67 -6.40
C THR A 135 13.35 -1.07 -5.73
N VAL A 136 14.48 -1.77 -5.82
CA VAL A 136 15.74 -1.31 -5.23
C VAL A 136 16.85 -1.49 -6.25
N THR A 137 17.61 -0.42 -6.47
CA THR A 137 18.81 -0.44 -7.32
C THR A 137 20.04 -0.12 -6.49
N GLY A 138 21.14 -0.82 -6.73
CA GLY A 138 22.39 -0.66 -6.00
C GLY A 138 23.32 -1.85 -6.15
N PRO A 139 24.44 -1.89 -5.41
CA PRO A 139 25.40 -2.97 -5.48
C PRO A 139 24.84 -4.33 -5.04
N GLY A 140 25.38 -5.42 -5.58
CA GLY A 140 25.12 -6.78 -5.08
C GLY A 140 23.86 -7.45 -5.59
N ASN A 141 23.16 -6.88 -6.55
CA ASN A 141 21.89 -7.42 -7.06
C ASN A 141 20.84 -7.63 -5.95
N PRO A 142 20.33 -6.55 -5.33
CA PRO A 142 19.37 -6.63 -4.25
C PRO A 142 18.10 -7.37 -4.66
N GLN A 143 17.58 -8.21 -3.77
CA GLN A 143 16.35 -8.96 -3.98
C GLN A 143 15.26 -8.44 -3.05
N VAL A 144 14.14 -8.01 -3.62
CA VAL A 144 12.96 -7.52 -2.91
C VAL A 144 11.98 -8.66 -2.68
N ILE A 145 11.42 -8.75 -1.48
CA ILE A 145 10.45 -9.76 -1.09
C ILE A 145 9.25 -9.07 -0.40
N PRO A 146 8.02 -9.27 -0.90
CA PRO A 146 7.66 -9.91 -2.14
C PRO A 146 8.18 -9.15 -3.37
N ASN A 147 8.41 -9.84 -4.48
CA ASN A 147 8.81 -9.25 -5.76
C ASN A 147 7.62 -8.93 -6.67
N THR A 148 6.41 -9.03 -6.14
CA THR A 148 5.14 -8.73 -6.81
C THR A 148 4.49 -7.52 -6.17
N ALA A 149 3.51 -6.96 -6.86
CA ALA A 149 2.65 -5.93 -6.28
C ALA A 149 1.87 -6.47 -5.08
N VAL A 150 1.64 -5.60 -4.11
CA VAL A 150 0.80 -5.84 -2.93
C VAL A 150 -0.38 -4.90 -3.00
N THR A 151 -1.58 -5.44 -3.03
CA THR A 151 -2.81 -4.66 -2.99
C THR A 151 -3.00 -4.11 -1.59
N TYR A 152 -3.03 -2.78 -1.46
CA TYR A 152 -3.27 -2.12 -0.18
C TYR A 152 -4.73 -2.08 0.17
N ASP A 153 -5.58 -1.79 -0.81
CA ASP A 153 -7.02 -1.84 -0.66
C ASP A 153 -7.68 -2.13 -2.01
N SER A 154 -8.81 -2.83 -2.00
CA SER A 154 -9.58 -3.13 -3.19
C SER A 154 -11.05 -3.31 -2.85
N ARG A 155 -11.90 -2.72 -3.66
CA ARG A 155 -13.35 -2.80 -3.52
C ARG A 155 -14.00 -3.14 -4.84
N TYR A 156 -14.90 -4.12 -4.80
CA TYR A 156 -15.70 -4.53 -5.95
C TYR A 156 -17.18 -4.58 -5.57
N ILE A 157 -18.01 -3.92 -6.36
CA ILE A 157 -19.47 -3.99 -6.27
C ILE A 157 -20.02 -4.47 -7.59
N GLN A 158 -20.99 -5.35 -7.52
CA GLN A 158 -21.78 -5.78 -8.66
C GLN A 158 -23.27 -5.89 -8.29
N ILE A 159 -24.12 -5.28 -9.09
CA ILE A 159 -25.55 -5.44 -8.98
C ILE A 159 -26.01 -6.41 -10.08
N SER A 160 -26.62 -7.52 -9.67
CA SER A 160 -27.23 -8.47 -10.60
C SER A 160 -28.63 -8.00 -11.00
N THR A 161 -29.00 -8.26 -12.23
CA THR A 161 -30.32 -7.93 -12.79
C THR A 161 -31.46 -8.67 -12.09
N ASN A 162 -31.22 -9.81 -11.45
CA ASN A 162 -32.26 -10.53 -10.71
C ASN A 162 -32.83 -9.72 -9.55
N LEU A 163 -31.97 -8.97 -8.84
CA LEU A 163 -32.43 -8.06 -7.78
C LEU A 163 -33.27 -6.93 -8.38
N PHE A 164 -32.86 -6.43 -9.54
CA PHE A 164 -33.57 -5.34 -10.20
C PHE A 164 -34.91 -5.79 -10.82
N GLN A 165 -35.02 -7.02 -11.34
CA GLN A 165 -36.26 -7.58 -11.86
C GLN A 165 -37.36 -7.67 -10.80
N ALA A 166 -36.97 -8.04 -9.57
CA ALA A 166 -37.90 -8.06 -8.46
C ALA A 166 -38.45 -6.66 -8.10
N LEU A 167 -37.61 -5.62 -8.29
CA LEU A 167 -38.00 -4.22 -8.08
C LEU A 167 -38.71 -3.61 -9.30
N ALA A 168 -38.33 -3.99 -10.51
CA ALA A 168 -38.87 -3.45 -11.76
C ALA A 168 -40.37 -3.72 -11.91
N SER A 169 -40.89 -4.83 -11.41
CA SER A 169 -42.32 -5.16 -11.40
C SER A 169 -43.14 -4.14 -10.60
N SER A 170 -42.54 -3.49 -9.62
CA SER A 170 -43.17 -2.44 -8.78
C SER A 170 -43.03 -1.04 -9.39
N CYS A 171 -42.26 -0.90 -10.48
CA CYS A 171 -41.93 0.39 -11.09
C CYS A 171 -42.73 0.76 -12.34
N THR A 172 -43.70 -0.06 -12.74
CA THR A 172 -44.45 0.09 -13.99
C THR A 172 -45.33 1.37 -14.04
N THR A 173 -45.52 2.04 -12.92
CA THR A 173 -46.37 3.24 -12.80
C THR A 173 -45.59 4.55 -12.74
N ILE A 174 -44.24 4.53 -12.74
CA ILE A 174 -43.42 5.73 -12.58
C ILE A 174 -42.98 6.23 -13.95
N THR A 175 -43.43 7.44 -14.30
CA THR A 175 -42.98 8.13 -15.50
C THR A 175 -41.48 8.45 -15.39
N GLY A 176 -40.65 7.90 -16.27
CA GLY A 176 -39.18 8.07 -16.24
C GLY A 176 -38.42 6.82 -15.77
N GLY A 177 -39.13 5.77 -15.33
CA GLY A 177 -38.51 4.53 -14.87
C GLY A 177 -37.95 4.58 -13.46
N CYS A 178 -37.49 3.44 -12.95
CA CYS A 178 -36.83 3.32 -11.67
C CYS A 178 -35.35 3.08 -11.86
N PHE A 179 -34.58 3.51 -10.88
CA PHE A 179 -33.15 3.20 -10.79
C PHE A 179 -32.80 2.76 -9.35
N LEU A 180 -31.79 1.92 -9.24
CA LEU A 180 -31.19 1.49 -7.99
C LEU A 180 -29.71 1.85 -8.06
N THR A 181 -29.25 2.63 -7.11
CA THR A 181 -27.85 3.04 -7.01
C THR A 181 -27.27 2.52 -5.70
N PHE A 182 -26.09 1.91 -5.78
CA PHE A 182 -25.25 1.59 -4.65
C PHE A 182 -23.96 2.41 -4.73
N ASN A 183 -23.71 3.16 -3.67
CA ASN A 183 -22.51 3.95 -3.51
C ASN A 183 -21.80 3.49 -2.24
N GLU A 184 -20.54 3.07 -2.35
CA GLU A 184 -19.70 2.77 -1.22
C GLU A 184 -18.37 3.51 -1.31
N SER A 185 -17.97 4.10 -0.20
CA SER A 185 -16.70 4.80 -0.07
C SER A 185 -16.02 4.51 1.26
N THR A 186 -14.69 4.45 1.22
CA THR A 186 -13.84 4.29 2.41
C THR A 186 -12.60 5.14 2.29
N VAL A 187 -12.07 5.56 3.44
CA VAL A 187 -10.73 6.13 3.57
C VAL A 187 -10.05 5.45 4.75
N SER A 188 -8.91 4.81 4.51
CA SER A 188 -8.17 4.02 5.51
C SER A 188 -6.67 4.12 5.32
N GLY A 189 -5.92 3.94 6.41
CA GLY A 189 -4.45 3.91 6.38
C GLY A 189 -3.93 2.48 6.23
N HIS A 190 -2.98 2.29 5.32
CA HIS A 190 -2.38 0.98 5.02
C HIS A 190 -0.86 1.06 5.04
N SER A 191 -0.22 -0.04 5.41
CA SER A 191 1.22 -0.23 5.30
C SER A 191 1.56 -1.71 5.14
N PHE A 192 2.69 -1.99 4.49
CA PHE A 192 3.23 -3.34 4.34
C PHE A 192 4.75 -3.29 4.35
N ASP A 193 5.40 -4.33 4.88
CA ASP A 193 6.85 -4.42 4.97
C ASP A 193 7.42 -5.27 3.83
N TRP A 194 8.26 -4.67 2.98
CA TRP A 194 9.12 -5.38 2.04
C TRP A 194 10.49 -5.61 2.65
N ILE A 195 11.02 -6.80 2.46
CA ILE A 195 12.38 -7.16 2.88
C ILE A 195 13.30 -7.16 1.66
N VAL A 196 14.41 -6.44 1.76
CA VAL A 196 15.44 -6.43 0.72
C VAL A 196 16.67 -7.13 1.25
N LYS A 197 17.09 -8.18 0.58
CA LYS A 197 18.28 -8.99 0.89
C LYS A 197 19.35 -8.91 -0.19
N ASN A 198 20.48 -9.58 0.01
CA ASN A 198 21.66 -9.58 -0.88
C ASN A 198 22.30 -8.19 -1.03
N LEU A 199 22.36 -7.46 0.08
CA LEU A 199 22.96 -6.13 0.10
C LEU A 199 24.48 -6.22 0.24
N GLN A 200 25.19 -5.44 -0.56
CA GLN A 200 26.64 -5.16 -0.43
C GLN A 200 26.84 -3.75 0.14
N ALA A 201 28.10 -3.44 0.50
CA ALA A 201 28.42 -2.06 0.89
C ALA A 201 28.20 -1.09 -0.27
N GLY A 202 27.54 0.03 0.00
CA GLY A 202 27.32 1.07 -0.99
C GLY A 202 26.03 1.85 -0.82
N THR A 203 25.68 2.61 -1.85
CA THR A 203 24.49 3.45 -1.89
C THR A 203 23.40 2.77 -2.72
N TYR A 204 22.18 2.81 -2.22
CA TYR A 204 20.99 2.24 -2.84
C TYR A 204 19.96 3.32 -3.08
N VAL A 205 19.22 3.17 -4.16
CA VAL A 205 18.00 3.91 -4.45
C VAL A 205 16.83 2.96 -4.27
N VAL A 206 15.92 3.33 -3.38
CA VAL A 206 14.70 2.58 -3.09
C VAL A 206 13.54 3.36 -3.66
N THR A 207 12.75 2.74 -4.52
CA THR A 207 11.57 3.34 -5.15
C THR A 207 10.35 2.53 -4.76
N THR A 208 9.37 3.20 -4.19
CA THR A 208 8.02 2.68 -4.03
C THR A 208 7.14 3.29 -5.11
N SER A 209 6.43 2.46 -5.85
CA SER A 209 5.47 2.91 -6.86
C SER A 209 4.08 2.40 -6.50
N TRP A 210 3.06 3.22 -6.76
CA TRP A 210 1.67 2.79 -6.69
C TRP A 210 1.01 2.90 -8.05
N LYS A 211 -0.02 2.09 -8.24
CA LYS A 211 -0.90 2.08 -9.41
C LYS A 211 -2.32 1.82 -8.99
N ASP A 212 -3.23 2.63 -9.47
CA ASP A 212 -4.65 2.45 -9.26
C ASP A 212 -5.21 1.44 -10.25
N THR A 213 -6.07 0.56 -9.78
CA THR A 213 -6.78 -0.44 -10.58
C THR A 213 -8.26 -0.06 -10.57
N LEU A 214 -8.75 0.42 -11.72
CA LEU A 214 -10.14 0.82 -11.91
C LEU A 214 -10.76 0.00 -13.03
N ALA A 215 -11.97 -0.50 -12.80
CA ALA A 215 -12.76 -1.15 -13.83
C ALA A 215 -14.26 -0.96 -13.55
N GLY A 216 -15.08 -1.08 -14.59
CA GLY A 216 -16.52 -0.97 -14.47
C GLY A 216 -17.26 -1.53 -15.67
N THR A 217 -18.54 -1.84 -15.47
CA THR A 217 -19.49 -2.23 -16.52
C THR A 217 -20.83 -1.55 -16.25
N GLY A 218 -21.66 -1.43 -17.29
CA GLY A 218 -22.98 -0.79 -17.17
C GLY A 218 -22.88 0.71 -16.88
N ILE A 219 -23.66 1.18 -15.92
CA ILE A 219 -23.59 2.55 -15.41
C ILE A 219 -22.85 2.47 -14.10
N SER A 220 -21.59 2.91 -14.08
CA SER A 220 -20.73 2.80 -12.91
C SER A 220 -19.68 3.89 -12.84
N GLN A 221 -19.21 4.16 -11.62
CA GLN A 221 -18.10 5.04 -11.35
C GLN A 221 -17.16 4.37 -10.36
N SER A 222 -15.87 4.46 -10.63
CA SER A 222 -14.80 4.01 -9.74
C SER A 222 -13.83 5.14 -9.50
N LEU A 223 -13.42 5.34 -8.24
CA LEU A 223 -12.40 6.30 -7.88
C LEU A 223 -11.44 5.68 -6.89
N ALA A 224 -10.16 5.85 -7.13
CA ALA A 224 -9.10 5.60 -6.16
C ALA A 224 -8.38 6.90 -5.82
N CYS A 225 -8.03 7.06 -4.56
CA CYS A 225 -7.30 8.19 -4.02
C CYS A 225 -6.12 7.67 -3.19
N VAL A 226 -4.91 8.19 -3.44
CA VAL A 226 -3.70 7.87 -2.67
C VAL A 226 -3.16 9.12 -2.00
N GLY A 227 -2.91 9.04 -0.69
CA GLY A 227 -2.22 10.09 0.05
C GLY A 227 -2.82 10.42 1.42
N PRO A 228 -2.03 10.95 2.37
CA PRO A 228 -0.59 11.18 2.24
C PRO A 228 0.20 9.87 2.17
N LEU A 229 1.34 9.92 1.49
CA LEU A 229 2.26 8.79 1.39
C LEU A 229 3.55 9.09 2.13
N ASN A 230 4.01 8.10 2.87
CA ASN A 230 5.29 8.09 3.54
C ASN A 230 5.96 6.74 3.31
N MET A 231 7.22 6.74 2.90
CA MET A 231 8.04 5.53 2.79
C MET A 231 9.20 5.63 3.75
N THR A 232 9.38 4.63 4.60
CA THR A 232 10.57 4.49 5.45
C THR A 232 11.43 3.33 4.96
N VAL A 233 12.74 3.50 5.03
CA VAL A 233 13.74 2.48 4.72
C VAL A 233 14.67 2.36 5.89
N GLN A 234 14.72 1.20 6.51
CA GLN A 234 15.55 0.92 7.67
C GLN A 234 16.51 -0.23 7.40
N GLN A 235 17.79 -0.03 7.65
CA GLN A 235 18.78 -1.10 7.63
C GLN A 235 18.71 -1.89 8.93
N ASN A 236 18.56 -3.20 8.82
CA ASN A 236 18.63 -4.14 9.93
C ASN A 236 19.72 -5.15 9.69
N LYS A 237 20.34 -5.63 10.76
CA LYS A 237 21.27 -6.75 10.72
C LYS A 237 20.53 -8.01 11.18
N VAL A 238 20.41 -8.98 10.28
CA VAL A 238 19.85 -10.28 10.60
C VAL A 238 20.98 -11.18 11.10
N PHE A 239 20.91 -11.58 12.37
CA PHE A 239 21.74 -12.66 12.86
C PHE A 239 21.14 -13.95 12.31
N SER A 240 21.90 -14.67 11.46
CA SER A 240 21.39 -15.90 10.85
C SER A 240 21.01 -16.90 11.92
N PHE A 241 19.73 -17.19 12.04
CA PHE A 241 19.27 -18.42 12.63
C PHE A 241 19.54 -19.53 11.61
N ASN A 242 20.08 -20.67 12.06
CA ASN A 242 20.48 -21.80 11.20
C ASN A 242 19.31 -22.48 10.46
N THR A 243 18.14 -21.92 10.53
CA THR A 243 16.95 -22.44 9.84
C THR A 243 16.31 -21.31 9.04
N PRO A 244 16.26 -21.39 7.70
CA PRO A 244 15.43 -20.49 6.93
C PRO A 244 13.98 -20.68 7.38
N GLY A 245 13.41 -19.65 8.01
CA GLY A 245 11.98 -19.64 8.32
C GLY A 245 11.19 -19.60 7.02
N GLY A 246 10.77 -20.75 6.54
CA GLY A 246 9.78 -20.84 5.48
C GLY A 246 8.38 -20.89 6.10
N VAL A 247 7.43 -20.17 5.53
CA VAL A 247 6.02 -20.40 5.82
C VAL A 247 5.64 -21.73 5.17
N THR A 248 5.47 -22.77 5.97
CA THR A 248 4.85 -24.02 5.50
C THR A 248 3.33 -23.82 5.49
N PRO A 249 2.64 -24.01 4.36
CA PRO A 249 1.17 -24.04 4.35
C PRO A 249 0.69 -25.10 5.34
N ILE A 250 -0.19 -24.70 6.25
CA ILE A 250 -0.91 -25.66 7.08
C ILE A 250 -1.96 -26.26 6.17
N ASN A 251 -1.72 -27.48 5.69
CA ASN A 251 -2.79 -28.26 5.07
C ASN A 251 -3.77 -28.60 6.19
N THR A 252 -4.86 -27.87 6.29
CA THR A 252 -6.03 -28.30 7.07
C THR A 252 -6.64 -29.50 6.37
N PRO A 253 -6.94 -30.60 7.09
CA PRO A 253 -7.53 -31.80 6.53
C PRO A 253 -8.95 -31.56 5.99
#